data_5e0b4b4fe82fb10186c678f7efcaf0aa
#
_entry.id   5e0b4b4fe82fb10186c678f7efcaf0aa
#
_cell.length_a   1.000
_cell.length_b   1.000
_cell.length_c   1.000
_cell.angle_alpha   90.00
_cell.angle_beta   90.00
_cell.angle_gamma   90.00
#
_symmetry.space_group_name_H-M   'P 1'
#
loop_
_entity.id
_entity.type
_entity.pdbx_description
1 polymer ?
#
loop_
_entity_poly.entity_id
_entity_poly.type
_entity_poly.pdbx_seq_one_letter_code
_entity_poly.pdbx_strand_id
1 'polypeptide(L)'
;MNIYCMRHGRTNYNDLCLCNDDPAQDVHLTDVGIKQAQSAALALRDIEFERMIVSPLPRTYQTAEIVNQYHSIPIEVHADLADIRSGFDGKPVSDYFAAISHDPLKARVNGGESLLDHKQRVLRFIDWLKVQKDKALLVVAHEETLRVLIAHFEGGVADAQLRDIHVGNCEYRHYVLHR
;
A
#
# COMPACT_ATOMS: atom_id res chain seq x y z
N MET A 1 -2.74 -19.80 -2.29
CA MET A 1 -1.92 -18.74 -2.92
C MET A 1 -1.16 -18.00 -1.83
N ASN A 2 0.16 -17.86 -1.99
CA ASN A 2 0.97 -17.04 -1.10
C ASN A 2 0.87 -15.57 -1.53
N ILE A 3 0.61 -14.67 -0.58
CA ILE A 3 0.50 -13.25 -0.83
C ILE A 3 1.48 -12.53 0.09
N TYR A 4 2.38 -11.77 -0.50
CA TYR A 4 3.31 -10.89 0.20
C TYR A 4 2.82 -9.46 0.03
N CYS A 5 2.47 -8.79 1.11
CA CYS A 5 1.97 -7.42 1.11
C CYS A 5 3.05 -6.49 1.64
N MET A 6 3.58 -5.60 0.81
CA MET A 6 4.70 -4.72 1.10
C MET A 6 4.29 -3.25 1.01
N ARG A 7 4.76 -2.41 1.93
CA ARG A 7 4.70 -0.96 1.80
C ARG A 7 5.82 -0.48 0.87
N HIS A 8 5.55 0.55 0.04
CA HIS A 8 6.58 1.19 -0.79
C HIS A 8 7.75 1.73 0.04
N GLY A 9 8.90 1.93 -0.59
CA GLY A 9 10.08 2.55 0.01
C GLY A 9 9.85 4.02 0.39
N ARG A 10 10.72 4.57 1.25
CA ARG A 10 10.64 5.95 1.73
C ARG A 10 10.69 6.94 0.57
N THR A 11 9.82 7.95 0.60
CA THR A 11 9.69 8.97 -0.43
C THR A 11 10.05 10.36 0.10
N ASN A 12 10.29 11.30 -0.82
CA ASN A 12 10.42 12.72 -0.51
C ASN A 12 9.22 13.27 0.28
N TYR A 13 7.98 12.83 -0.03
CA TYR A 13 6.79 13.26 0.72
C TYR A 13 6.70 12.63 2.12
N ASN A 14 7.24 11.43 2.32
CA ASN A 14 7.41 10.90 3.69
C ASN A 14 8.32 11.78 4.53
N ASP A 15 9.44 12.27 3.96
CA ASP A 15 10.36 13.17 4.64
C ASP A 15 9.73 14.52 4.99
N LEU A 16 8.86 15.03 4.12
CA LEU A 16 8.15 16.30 4.28
C LEU A 16 6.82 16.15 5.04
N CYS A 17 6.41 14.96 5.43
CA CYS A 17 5.12 14.66 6.06
C CYS A 17 3.93 15.20 5.26
N LEU A 18 3.93 15.01 3.94
CA LEU A 18 2.88 15.47 3.03
C LEU A 18 1.99 14.31 2.57
N CYS A 19 0.70 14.60 2.36
CA CYS A 19 -0.24 13.69 1.71
C CYS A 19 0.01 13.64 0.20
N ASN A 20 -0.17 12.46 -0.40
CA ASN A 20 -0.19 12.32 -1.85
C ASN A 20 -1.08 11.16 -2.30
N ASP A 21 -2.05 11.49 -3.14
CA ASP A 21 -2.89 10.53 -3.86
C ASP A 21 -2.99 10.84 -5.37
N ASP A 22 -2.34 11.92 -5.84
CA ASP A 22 -2.26 12.30 -7.25
C ASP A 22 -0.98 11.72 -7.88
N PRO A 23 -1.07 10.81 -8.87
CA PRO A 23 0.09 10.22 -9.53
C PRO A 23 0.89 11.22 -10.38
N ALA A 24 0.34 12.41 -10.68
CA ALA A 24 1.02 13.45 -11.45
C ALA A 24 2.01 14.28 -10.61
N GLN A 25 1.95 14.18 -9.27
CA GLN A 25 2.89 14.86 -8.39
C GLN A 25 4.26 14.17 -8.42
N ASP A 26 5.32 14.96 -8.28
CA ASP A 26 6.69 14.44 -8.20
C ASP A 26 6.97 13.82 -6.81
N VAL A 27 6.45 12.63 -6.61
CA VAL A 27 6.68 11.81 -5.42
C VAL A 27 7.46 10.57 -5.81
N HIS A 28 8.68 10.47 -5.34
CA HIS A 28 9.63 9.43 -5.70
C HIS A 28 10.36 8.87 -4.48
N LEU A 29 10.97 7.69 -4.64
CA LEU A 29 11.81 7.10 -3.61
C LEU A 29 13.04 7.98 -3.38
N THR A 30 13.38 8.20 -2.09
CA THR A 30 14.66 8.78 -1.69
C THR A 30 15.78 7.74 -1.80
N ASP A 31 17.04 8.17 -1.64
CA ASP A 31 18.17 7.23 -1.55
C ASP A 31 17.98 6.21 -0.43
N VAL A 32 17.36 6.62 0.70
CA VAL A 32 16.99 5.71 1.79
C VAL A 32 15.93 4.72 1.31
N GLY A 33 14.89 5.17 0.61
CA GLY A 33 13.83 4.31 0.06
C GLY A 33 14.36 3.31 -0.96
N ILE A 34 15.30 3.71 -1.82
CA ILE A 34 15.97 2.82 -2.78
C ILE A 34 16.73 1.71 -2.03
N LYS A 35 17.51 2.06 -1.00
CA LYS A 35 18.23 1.08 -0.18
C LYS A 35 17.29 0.13 0.57
N GLN A 36 16.16 0.63 1.07
CA GLN A 36 15.13 -0.21 1.69
C GLN A 36 14.55 -1.21 0.68
N ALA A 37 14.25 -0.77 -0.53
CA ALA A 37 13.73 -1.64 -1.60
C ALA A 37 14.79 -2.67 -2.05
N GLN A 38 16.06 -2.30 -2.13
CA GLN A 38 17.18 -3.21 -2.43
C GLN A 38 17.34 -4.29 -1.35
N SER A 39 17.22 -3.92 -0.07
CA SER A 39 17.27 -4.87 1.05
C SER A 39 16.09 -5.84 1.01
N ALA A 40 14.89 -5.35 0.72
CA ALA A 40 13.70 -6.18 0.54
C ALA A 40 13.85 -7.12 -0.68
N ALA A 41 14.42 -6.63 -1.78
CA ALA A 41 14.72 -7.43 -2.97
C ALA A 41 15.62 -8.62 -2.65
N LEU A 42 16.68 -8.40 -1.87
CA LEU A 42 17.57 -9.47 -1.42
C LEU A 42 16.87 -10.47 -0.51
N ALA A 43 16.02 -10.00 0.40
CA ALA A 43 15.27 -10.86 1.32
C ALA A 43 14.23 -11.75 0.59
N LEU A 44 13.68 -11.26 -0.51
CA LEU A 44 12.62 -11.93 -1.28
C LEU A 44 13.13 -12.66 -2.53
N ARG A 45 14.42 -12.60 -2.84
CA ARG A 45 14.99 -13.11 -4.11
C ARG A 45 14.70 -14.58 -4.41
N ASP A 46 14.56 -15.40 -3.37
CA ASP A 46 14.36 -16.85 -3.50
C ASP A 46 12.86 -17.23 -3.51
N ILE A 47 11.96 -16.25 -3.46
CA ILE A 47 10.51 -16.48 -3.55
C ILE A 47 10.11 -16.51 -5.03
N GLU A 48 9.46 -17.58 -5.47
CA GLU A 48 8.99 -17.73 -6.84
C GLU A 48 7.66 -16.97 -7.06
N PHE A 49 7.74 -15.64 -7.16
CA PHE A 49 6.57 -14.83 -7.55
C PHE A 49 6.22 -15.04 -9.01
N GLU A 50 4.92 -15.04 -9.32
CA GLU A 50 4.42 -15.11 -10.70
C GLU A 50 4.08 -13.72 -11.25
N ARG A 51 3.64 -12.80 -10.39
CA ARG A 51 3.37 -11.37 -10.72
C ARG A 51 3.62 -10.48 -9.52
N MET A 52 3.83 -9.20 -9.79
CA MET A 52 3.76 -8.12 -8.80
C MET A 52 2.56 -7.24 -9.11
N ILE A 53 1.76 -6.93 -8.10
CA ILE A 53 0.58 -6.05 -8.23
C ILE A 53 0.87 -4.77 -7.46
N VAL A 54 0.74 -3.62 -8.12
CA VAL A 54 1.10 -2.34 -7.53
C VAL A 54 -0.06 -1.34 -7.60
N SER A 55 -0.01 -0.31 -6.78
CA SER A 55 -0.94 0.81 -6.88
C SER A 55 -0.61 1.70 -8.09
N PRO A 56 -1.56 2.57 -8.53
CA PRO A 56 -1.30 3.54 -9.59
C PRO A 56 -0.24 4.60 -9.24
N LEU A 57 0.17 4.73 -7.98
CA LEU A 57 1.11 5.76 -7.56
C LEU A 57 2.56 5.35 -7.84
N PRO A 58 3.37 6.19 -8.50
CA PRO A 58 4.71 5.82 -9.00
C PRO A 58 5.63 5.19 -7.97
N ARG A 59 5.59 5.61 -6.70
CA ARG A 59 6.44 5.08 -5.63
C ARG A 59 6.29 3.57 -5.39
N THR A 60 5.10 3.01 -5.65
CA THR A 60 4.89 1.55 -5.53
C THR A 60 5.48 0.81 -6.70
N TYR A 61 5.38 1.37 -7.91
CA TYR A 61 5.99 0.83 -9.11
C TYR A 61 7.51 0.86 -9.01
N GLN A 62 8.12 2.00 -8.60
CA GLN A 62 9.56 2.11 -8.38
C GLN A 62 10.08 1.07 -7.37
N THR A 63 9.36 0.86 -6.27
CA THR A 63 9.70 -0.17 -5.29
C THR A 63 9.65 -1.57 -5.91
N ALA A 64 8.58 -1.87 -6.65
CA ALA A 64 8.42 -3.16 -7.31
C ALA A 64 9.49 -3.41 -8.39
N GLU A 65 9.88 -2.40 -9.18
CA GLU A 65 10.97 -2.53 -10.16
C GLU A 65 12.29 -2.94 -9.52
N ILE A 66 12.62 -2.36 -8.36
CA ILE A 66 13.84 -2.71 -7.61
C ILE A 66 13.78 -4.17 -7.12
N VAL A 67 12.63 -4.61 -6.59
CA VAL A 67 12.46 -5.99 -6.16
C VAL A 67 12.51 -6.94 -7.36
N ASN A 68 11.93 -6.54 -8.50
CA ASN A 68 11.79 -7.35 -9.69
C ASN A 68 13.12 -7.67 -10.40
N GLN A 69 14.21 -6.98 -10.06
CA GLN A 69 15.52 -7.26 -10.67
C GLN A 69 16.01 -8.72 -10.43
N TYR A 70 15.48 -9.41 -9.42
CA TYR A 70 15.78 -10.82 -9.15
C TYR A 70 14.72 -11.79 -9.69
N HIS A 71 13.60 -11.30 -10.22
CA HIS A 71 12.45 -12.12 -10.62
C HIS A 71 12.13 -12.05 -12.11
N SER A 72 12.25 -10.84 -12.71
CA SER A 72 11.94 -10.59 -14.14
C SER A 72 10.52 -11.03 -14.54
N ILE A 73 9.53 -10.70 -13.71
CA ILE A 73 8.11 -11.07 -13.86
C ILE A 73 7.26 -9.84 -14.19
N PRO A 74 6.00 -10.02 -14.65
CA PRO A 74 5.09 -8.90 -14.91
C PRO A 74 4.78 -8.07 -13.65
N ILE A 75 4.76 -6.74 -13.81
CA ILE A 75 4.25 -5.78 -12.81
C ILE A 75 2.95 -5.22 -13.36
N GLU A 76 1.85 -5.40 -12.63
CA GLU A 76 0.51 -4.97 -13.01
C GLU A 76 -0.03 -3.93 -12.05
N VAL A 77 -0.68 -2.90 -12.58
CA VAL A 77 -1.32 -1.84 -11.77
C VAL A 77 -2.76 -2.25 -11.45
N HIS A 78 -3.13 -2.14 -10.17
CA HIS A 78 -4.50 -2.32 -9.73
C HIS A 78 -5.04 -1.07 -9.03
N ALA A 79 -6.12 -0.49 -9.57
CA ALA A 79 -6.67 0.79 -9.10
C ALA A 79 -7.10 0.77 -7.63
N ASP A 80 -7.64 -0.36 -7.16
CA ASP A 80 -8.10 -0.48 -5.78
C ASP A 80 -6.97 -0.51 -4.73
N LEU A 81 -5.71 -0.58 -5.16
CA LEU A 81 -4.54 -0.44 -4.29
C LEU A 81 -4.07 1.01 -4.09
N ALA A 82 -4.67 1.99 -4.76
CA ALA A 82 -4.32 3.40 -4.58
C ALA A 82 -4.36 3.81 -3.11
N ASP A 83 -3.53 4.78 -2.71
CA ASP A 83 -3.58 5.32 -1.35
C ASP A 83 -4.93 5.99 -1.08
N ILE A 84 -5.24 6.23 0.20
CA ILE A 84 -6.46 6.94 0.58
C ILE A 84 -6.47 8.34 -0.08
N ARG A 85 -7.58 8.68 -0.72
CA ARG A 85 -7.80 10.03 -1.26
C ARG A 85 -8.17 10.96 -0.11
N SER A 86 -7.17 11.61 0.44
CA SER A 86 -7.31 12.43 1.63
C SER A 86 -8.05 13.76 1.39
N GLY A 87 -8.03 14.28 0.16
CA GLY A 87 -8.45 15.64 -0.15
C GLY A 87 -7.42 16.70 0.26
N PHE A 88 -6.23 16.27 0.68
CA PHE A 88 -5.12 17.12 1.14
C PHE A 88 -3.83 16.88 0.34
N ASP A 89 -3.94 16.55 -0.93
CA ASP A 89 -2.78 16.28 -1.77
C ASP A 89 -1.77 17.45 -1.73
N GLY A 90 -0.50 17.14 -1.46
CA GLY A 90 0.56 18.13 -1.29
C GLY A 90 0.47 18.96 -0.02
N LYS A 91 -0.44 18.67 0.92
CA LYS A 91 -0.62 19.35 2.20
C LYS A 91 -0.10 18.48 3.36
N PRO A 92 0.18 19.09 4.52
CA PRO A 92 0.62 18.34 5.70
C PRO A 92 -0.36 17.24 6.12
N VAL A 93 0.18 16.07 6.46
CA VAL A 93 -0.59 14.96 7.03
C VAL A 93 -1.32 15.37 8.30
N SER A 94 -0.72 16.26 9.12
CA SER A 94 -1.34 16.81 10.32
C SER A 94 -2.65 17.55 10.03
N ASP A 95 -2.72 18.28 8.92
CA ASP A 95 -3.91 19.04 8.53
C ASP A 95 -5.05 18.08 8.14
N TYR A 96 -4.73 17.00 7.44
CA TYR A 96 -5.70 15.95 7.13
C TYR A 96 -6.27 15.32 8.41
N PHE A 97 -5.42 14.90 9.35
CA PHE A 97 -5.89 14.30 10.59
C PHE A 97 -6.69 15.26 11.46
N ALA A 98 -6.31 16.55 11.51
CA ALA A 98 -7.10 17.56 12.18
C ALA A 98 -8.50 17.70 11.56
N ALA A 99 -8.60 17.73 10.24
CA ALA A 99 -9.86 17.87 9.52
C ALA A 99 -10.84 16.72 9.72
N ILE A 100 -10.35 15.48 9.89
CA ILE A 100 -11.19 14.29 10.10
C ILE A 100 -11.40 13.94 11.59
N SER A 101 -10.85 14.70 12.52
CA SER A 101 -10.85 14.37 13.96
C SER A 101 -12.24 14.21 14.58
N HIS A 102 -13.25 14.86 14.00
CA HIS A 102 -14.65 14.77 14.45
C HIS A 102 -15.31 13.43 14.12
N ASP A 103 -14.85 12.72 13.07
CA ASP A 103 -15.26 11.36 12.70
C ASP A 103 -14.18 10.69 11.88
N PRO A 104 -13.16 10.07 12.51
CA PRO A 104 -12.01 9.49 11.80
C PRO A 104 -12.35 8.36 10.82
N LEU A 105 -13.53 7.74 10.96
CA LEU A 105 -13.96 6.63 10.11
C LEU A 105 -14.76 7.09 8.89
N LYS A 106 -15.64 8.08 9.04
CA LYS A 106 -16.63 8.43 8.02
C LYS A 106 -16.42 9.81 7.40
N ALA A 107 -15.58 10.67 8.01
CA ALA A 107 -15.36 12.01 7.48
C ALA A 107 -14.79 11.95 6.06
N ARG A 108 -15.41 12.74 5.17
CA ARG A 108 -14.94 13.02 3.81
C ARG A 108 -14.66 14.49 3.71
N VAL A 109 -13.43 14.86 3.41
CA VAL A 109 -13.01 16.27 3.36
C VAL A 109 -12.45 16.59 1.98
N ASN A 110 -12.74 17.78 1.48
CA ASN A 110 -12.24 18.30 0.20
C ASN A 110 -12.45 17.33 -0.99
N GLY A 111 -13.57 16.62 -1.04
CA GLY A 111 -13.85 15.65 -2.10
C GLY A 111 -13.07 14.32 -1.99
N GLY A 112 -12.36 14.11 -0.90
CA GLY A 112 -11.67 12.86 -0.62
C GLY A 112 -12.60 11.72 -0.22
N GLU A 113 -12.03 10.56 0.09
CA GLU A 113 -12.75 9.40 0.60
C GLU A 113 -12.59 9.28 2.13
N SER A 114 -13.58 8.68 2.79
CA SER A 114 -13.44 8.29 4.19
C SER A 114 -12.59 7.04 4.35
N LEU A 115 -12.15 6.74 5.59
CA LEU A 115 -11.46 5.49 5.87
C LEU A 115 -12.32 4.27 5.51
N LEU A 116 -13.63 4.33 5.76
CA LEU A 116 -14.54 3.24 5.40
C LEU A 116 -14.72 3.10 3.89
N ASP A 117 -14.71 4.18 3.11
CA ASP A 117 -14.73 4.11 1.64
C ASP A 117 -13.45 3.45 1.13
N HIS A 118 -12.29 3.86 1.66
CA HIS A 118 -11.01 3.25 1.36
C HIS A 118 -11.00 1.76 1.69
N LYS A 119 -11.47 1.39 2.88
CA LYS A 119 -11.61 -0.01 3.28
C LYS A 119 -12.46 -0.81 2.28
N GLN A 120 -13.62 -0.30 1.87
CA GLN A 120 -14.48 -0.98 0.89
C GLN A 120 -13.76 -1.18 -0.45
N ARG A 121 -12.97 -0.21 -0.88
CA ARG A 121 -12.16 -0.32 -2.10
C ARG A 121 -11.10 -1.43 -1.99
N VAL A 122 -10.40 -1.50 -0.87
CA VAL A 122 -9.39 -2.55 -0.62
C VAL A 122 -10.05 -3.94 -0.49
N LEU A 123 -11.26 -4.04 0.08
CA LEU A 123 -12.00 -5.31 0.12
C LEU A 123 -12.35 -5.82 -1.28
N ARG A 124 -12.67 -4.94 -2.25
CA ARG A 124 -12.84 -5.37 -3.66
C ARG A 124 -11.55 -5.95 -4.25
N PHE A 125 -10.39 -5.38 -3.91
CA PHE A 125 -9.11 -5.97 -4.30
C PHE A 125 -8.91 -7.37 -3.71
N ILE A 126 -9.29 -7.57 -2.45
CA ILE A 126 -9.24 -8.91 -1.82
C ILE A 126 -10.17 -9.89 -2.54
N ASP A 127 -11.36 -9.47 -2.94
CA ASP A 127 -12.27 -10.32 -3.71
C ASP A 127 -11.70 -10.64 -5.10
N TRP A 128 -11.01 -9.69 -5.73
CA TRP A 128 -10.26 -9.93 -6.95
C TRP A 128 -9.13 -10.96 -6.74
N LEU A 129 -8.39 -10.88 -5.61
CA LEU A 129 -7.33 -11.86 -5.28
C LEU A 129 -7.87 -13.30 -5.16
N LYS A 130 -9.07 -13.48 -4.62
CA LYS A 130 -9.67 -14.81 -4.41
C LYS A 130 -9.88 -15.60 -5.69
N VAL A 131 -10.02 -14.92 -6.83
CA VAL A 131 -10.26 -15.56 -8.14
C VAL A 131 -8.98 -15.71 -8.99
N GLN A 132 -7.85 -15.17 -8.52
CA GLN A 132 -6.57 -15.32 -9.21
C GLN A 132 -6.05 -16.75 -9.06
N LYS A 133 -5.25 -17.20 -10.02
CA LYS A 133 -4.73 -18.61 -10.07
C LYS A 133 -3.26 -18.71 -9.69
N ASP A 134 -2.61 -17.62 -9.46
CA ASP A 134 -1.18 -17.57 -9.12
C ASP A 134 -0.88 -18.38 -7.85
N LYS A 135 0.34 -18.89 -7.78
CA LYS A 135 0.85 -19.57 -6.58
C LYS A 135 1.40 -18.59 -5.57
N ALA A 136 2.08 -17.54 -6.05
CA ALA A 136 2.64 -16.48 -5.21
C ALA A 136 2.58 -15.12 -5.92
N LEU A 137 2.15 -14.09 -5.19
CA LEU A 137 2.08 -12.68 -5.61
C LEU A 137 2.81 -11.78 -4.62
N LEU A 138 3.47 -10.75 -5.14
CA LEU A 138 3.89 -9.59 -4.34
C LEU A 138 2.93 -8.43 -4.61
N VAL A 139 2.34 -7.87 -3.55
CA VAL A 139 1.51 -6.68 -3.58
C VAL A 139 2.31 -5.53 -2.98
N VAL A 140 2.54 -4.45 -3.74
CA VAL A 140 3.22 -3.25 -3.23
C VAL A 140 2.22 -2.10 -3.18
N ALA A 141 1.98 -1.59 -1.97
CA ALA A 141 0.94 -0.60 -1.73
C ALA A 141 1.38 0.43 -0.65
N HIS A 142 0.41 1.00 0.03
CA HIS A 142 0.54 2.10 0.99
C HIS A 142 0.17 1.64 2.40
N GLU A 143 0.58 2.37 3.42
CA GLU A 143 0.31 2.00 4.81
C GLU A 143 -1.20 1.87 5.08
N GLU A 144 -2.03 2.83 4.62
CA GLU A 144 -3.49 2.75 4.82
C GLU A 144 -4.10 1.51 4.14
N THR A 145 -3.63 1.18 2.93
CA THR A 145 -4.07 -0.03 2.20
C THR A 145 -3.64 -1.31 2.94
N LEU A 146 -2.39 -1.35 3.42
CA LEU A 146 -1.86 -2.51 4.14
C LEU A 146 -2.57 -2.74 5.47
N ARG A 147 -2.98 -1.69 6.18
CA ARG A 147 -3.78 -1.79 7.40
C ARG A 147 -5.06 -2.60 7.18
N VAL A 148 -5.75 -2.35 6.06
CA VAL A 148 -6.96 -3.11 5.70
C VAL A 148 -6.64 -4.55 5.31
N LEU A 149 -5.57 -4.78 4.53
CA LEU A 149 -5.14 -6.14 4.17
C LEU A 149 -4.75 -6.95 5.41
N ILE A 150 -3.94 -6.37 6.31
CA ILE A 150 -3.52 -6.99 7.57
C ILE A 150 -4.75 -7.33 8.43
N ALA A 151 -5.63 -6.35 8.66
CA ALA A 151 -6.84 -6.56 9.45
C ALA A 151 -7.74 -7.66 8.88
N HIS A 152 -7.82 -7.78 7.54
CA HIS A 152 -8.59 -8.83 6.89
C HIS A 152 -7.96 -10.22 7.09
N PHE A 153 -6.65 -10.36 6.88
CA PHE A 153 -5.98 -11.66 6.94
C PHE A 153 -5.75 -12.14 8.37
N GLU A 154 -5.46 -11.24 9.29
CA GLU A 154 -5.21 -11.59 10.70
C GLU A 154 -6.51 -11.67 11.51
N GLY A 155 -7.55 -10.93 11.11
CA GLY A 155 -8.84 -10.89 11.78
C GLY A 155 -8.81 -10.15 13.13
N GLY A 156 -9.99 -9.96 13.73
CA GLY A 156 -10.11 -9.42 15.09
C GLY A 156 -9.80 -7.93 15.27
N VAL A 157 -9.53 -7.19 14.19
CA VAL A 157 -9.26 -5.74 14.23
C VAL A 157 -10.52 -4.97 13.93
N ALA A 158 -11.00 -4.15 14.87
CA ALA A 158 -12.11 -3.24 14.63
C ALA A 158 -11.70 -2.06 13.72
N ASP A 159 -12.66 -1.48 12.99
CA ASP A 159 -12.39 -0.35 12.07
C ASP A 159 -11.72 0.84 12.77
N ALA A 160 -12.10 1.13 14.01
CA ALA A 160 -11.50 2.18 14.82
C ALA A 160 -10.02 1.92 15.17
N GLN A 161 -9.56 0.69 15.06
CA GLN A 161 -8.20 0.27 15.39
C GLN A 161 -7.30 0.10 14.14
N LEU A 162 -7.83 0.30 12.92
CA LEU A 162 -7.06 0.14 11.70
C LEU A 162 -5.80 0.99 11.70
N ARG A 163 -5.88 2.22 12.20
CA ARG A 163 -4.76 3.16 12.25
C ARG A 163 -3.78 2.91 13.40
N ASP A 164 -4.06 1.94 14.27
CA ASP A 164 -3.10 1.46 15.28
C ASP A 164 -2.10 0.46 14.67
N ILE A 165 -2.39 -0.08 13.48
CA ILE A 165 -1.47 -0.94 12.74
C ILE A 165 -0.40 -0.06 12.07
N HIS A 166 0.87 -0.34 12.38
CA HIS A 166 2.01 0.34 11.77
C HIS A 166 2.77 -0.59 10.85
N VAL A 167 3.10 -0.09 9.64
CA VAL A 167 3.89 -0.80 8.65
C VAL A 167 4.99 0.14 8.15
N GLY A 168 6.25 -0.22 8.39
CA GLY A 168 7.39 0.55 7.92
C GLY A 168 7.59 0.49 6.40
N ASN A 169 8.36 1.44 5.85
CA ASN A 169 8.72 1.42 4.43
C ASN A 169 9.47 0.13 4.07
N CYS A 170 9.06 -0.51 2.99
CA CYS A 170 9.51 -1.83 2.52
C CYS A 170 9.33 -2.98 3.53
N GLU A 171 8.62 -2.74 4.63
CA GLU A 171 8.16 -3.81 5.49
C GLU A 171 7.08 -4.61 4.77
N TYR A 172 7.09 -5.92 4.93
CA TYR A 172 6.09 -6.80 4.31
C TYR A 172 5.53 -7.81 5.29
N ARG A 173 4.33 -8.30 4.97
CA ARG A 173 3.64 -9.41 5.64
C ARG A 173 3.38 -10.50 4.62
N HIS A 174 3.44 -11.76 5.07
CA HIS A 174 3.14 -12.93 4.26
C HIS A 174 1.86 -13.60 4.76
N TYR A 175 0.96 -13.88 3.83
CA TYR A 175 -0.32 -14.55 4.09
C TYR A 175 -0.54 -15.70 3.11
N VAL A 176 -1.32 -16.70 3.54
CA VAL A 176 -1.77 -17.80 2.68
C VAL A 176 -3.27 -17.66 2.47
N LEU A 177 -3.66 -17.37 1.24
CA LEU A 177 -5.07 -17.37 0.85
C LEU A 177 -5.48 -18.78 0.44
N HIS A 178 -6.30 -19.42 1.28
CA HIS A 178 -6.94 -20.69 0.98
C HIS A 178 -8.14 -20.45 0.03
N ARG A 179 -8.25 -21.31 -0.98
CA ARG A 179 -9.35 -21.27 -1.96
C ARG A 179 -10.43 -22.27 -1.60
#